data_c1e51e3a9e38a57a9ee1dccdbcc8526b
#
_entry.id   c1e51e3a9e38a57a9ee1dccdbcc8526b
#
_cell.length_a   1.000
_cell.length_b   1.000
_cell.length_c   1.000
_cell.angle_alpha   90.00
_cell.angle_beta   90.00
_cell.angle_gamma   90.00
#
_symmetry.space_group_name_H-M   'P 1'
#
loop_
_entity.id
_entity.type
_entity.pdbx_description
1 polymer ?
#
loop_
_entity_poly.entity_id
_entity_poly.type
_entity_poly.pdbx_seq_one_letter_code
_entity_poly.pdbx_strand_id
1 'polypeptide(L)'
;KSYEHPRLGCRPPYAEISLETIPGETEILPGITIFPTPGHSPGHQSVAVATEGGVHVIAGDAVFSYANLVPASEHLPFTVMGRFSDIVESWHSMEEIVRRGKVILPGHDMRTMDHPVYPTGTKI
;
A
#
# COMPACT_ATOMS: atom_id res chain seq x y z
N LYS A 1 -16.46 -12.07 2.73
CA LYS A 1 -16.65 -13.33 3.49
C LYS A 1 -15.69 -13.50 4.63
N SER A 2 -15.18 -12.71 5.43
CA SER A 2 -14.47 -12.97 6.70
C SER A 2 -13.90 -11.68 7.29
N TYR A 3 -14.78 -10.74 7.53
CA TYR A 3 -14.43 -9.57 8.34
C TYR A 3 -14.68 -9.81 9.84
N GLU A 4 -15.04 -11.04 10.20
CA GLU A 4 -15.14 -11.46 11.59
C GLU A 4 -13.77 -11.94 12.07
N HIS A 5 -13.22 -11.25 13.05
CA HIS A 5 -12.00 -11.72 13.69
C HIS A 5 -12.34 -12.78 14.73
N PRO A 6 -12.07 -14.07 14.47
CA PRO A 6 -12.56 -15.16 15.30
C PRO A 6 -12.01 -15.15 16.74
N ARG A 7 -10.95 -14.39 16.99
CA ARG A 7 -10.30 -14.32 18.31
C ARG A 7 -10.82 -13.22 19.22
N LEU A 8 -11.56 -12.25 18.69
CA LEU A 8 -12.03 -11.11 19.48
C LEU A 8 -13.50 -11.17 19.81
N GLY A 9 -14.25 -12.10 19.21
CA GLY A 9 -15.71 -12.26 19.45
C GLY A 9 -16.54 -11.00 19.18
N CYS A 10 -15.93 -9.99 18.55
CA CYS A 10 -16.59 -8.73 18.22
C CYS A 10 -16.79 -8.62 16.71
N ARG A 11 -17.97 -8.20 16.34
CA ARG A 11 -18.30 -7.86 14.97
C ARG A 11 -17.61 -6.54 14.63
N PRO A 12 -16.84 -6.47 13.52
CA PRO A 12 -16.23 -5.22 13.13
C PRO A 12 -17.29 -4.12 12.94
N PRO A 13 -17.02 -2.87 13.33
CA PRO A 13 -18.00 -1.78 13.24
C PRO A 13 -18.48 -1.51 11.81
N TYR A 14 -17.69 -1.89 10.80
CA TYR A 14 -18.05 -1.77 9.38
C TYR A 14 -18.91 -2.93 8.85
N ALA A 15 -19.22 -3.96 9.67
CA ALA A 15 -20.03 -5.10 9.23
C ALA A 15 -21.48 -4.73 8.86
N GLU A 16 -21.94 -3.56 9.30
CA GLU A 16 -23.28 -3.01 9.01
C GLU A 16 -23.25 -1.99 7.85
N ILE A 17 -22.07 -1.66 7.34
CA ILE A 17 -21.92 -0.73 6.22
C ILE A 17 -22.06 -1.51 4.91
N SER A 18 -22.84 -0.97 3.97
CA SER A 18 -22.84 -1.50 2.61
C SER A 18 -21.49 -1.19 1.97
N LEU A 19 -20.75 -2.24 1.65
CA LEU A 19 -19.43 -2.14 1.02
C LEU A 19 -19.53 -2.51 -0.45
N GLU A 20 -19.00 -1.67 -1.30
CA GLU A 20 -18.74 -1.99 -2.69
C GLU A 20 -17.32 -2.55 -2.82
N THR A 21 -17.21 -3.73 -3.41
CA THR A 21 -15.90 -4.33 -3.69
C THR A 21 -15.38 -3.83 -5.03
N ILE A 22 -14.14 -3.38 -5.03
CA ILE A 22 -13.47 -2.91 -6.24
C ILE A 22 -12.57 -4.04 -6.75
N PRO A 23 -12.92 -4.69 -7.85
CA PRO A 23 -12.11 -5.75 -8.44
C PRO A 23 -11.01 -5.14 -9.32
N GLY A 24 -9.78 -5.64 -9.14
CA GLY A 24 -8.66 -5.26 -10.00
C GLY A 24 -8.23 -3.80 -9.86
N GLU A 25 -7.65 -3.29 -10.94
CA GLU A 25 -7.25 -1.88 -11.02
C GLU A 25 -8.41 -1.01 -11.48
N THR A 26 -8.71 0.05 -10.73
CA THR A 26 -9.87 0.92 -11.01
C THR A 26 -9.56 2.37 -10.67
N GLU A 27 -9.77 3.26 -11.62
CA GLU A 27 -9.78 4.70 -11.36
C GLU A 27 -11.12 5.06 -10.70
N ILE A 28 -11.07 5.48 -9.43
CA ILE A 28 -12.26 5.82 -8.64
C ILE A 28 -12.64 7.29 -8.70
N LEU A 29 -11.66 8.15 -8.97
CA LEU A 29 -11.79 9.58 -9.25
C LEU A 29 -10.70 9.97 -10.25
N PRO A 30 -10.88 11.06 -11.03
CA PRO A 30 -9.85 11.52 -11.94
C PRO A 30 -8.48 11.63 -11.26
N GLY A 31 -7.50 10.84 -11.71
CA GLY A 31 -6.16 10.79 -11.15
C GLY A 31 -6.00 10.00 -9.86
N ILE A 32 -7.04 9.31 -9.37
CA ILE A 32 -6.95 8.43 -8.19
C ILE A 32 -7.33 7.01 -8.60
N THR A 33 -6.33 6.12 -8.59
CA THR A 33 -6.48 4.73 -9.00
C THR A 33 -6.20 3.81 -7.81
N ILE A 34 -7.09 2.86 -7.56
CA ILE A 34 -6.86 1.73 -6.67
C ILE A 34 -6.30 0.59 -7.50
N PHE A 35 -5.29 -0.09 -7.02
CA PHE A 35 -4.70 -1.24 -7.70
C PHE A 35 -4.35 -2.36 -6.72
N PRO A 36 -4.47 -3.63 -7.13
CA PRO A 36 -4.14 -4.77 -6.29
C PRO A 36 -2.66 -4.79 -5.93
N THR A 37 -2.39 -5.02 -4.66
CA THR A 37 -1.04 -5.25 -4.11
C THR A 37 -1.11 -6.40 -3.09
N PRO A 38 -1.45 -7.63 -3.58
CA PRO A 38 -1.58 -8.79 -2.71
C PRO A 38 -0.24 -9.17 -2.07
N GLY A 39 -0.31 -10.04 -1.07
CA GLY A 39 0.86 -10.58 -0.38
C GLY A 39 0.80 -10.37 1.12
N HIS A 40 0.63 -9.15 1.62
CA HIS A 40 0.29 -8.95 3.03
C HIS A 40 -1.03 -9.66 3.38
N SER A 41 -2.03 -9.44 2.57
CA SER A 41 -3.26 -10.21 2.50
C SER A 41 -3.68 -10.40 1.05
N PRO A 42 -4.50 -11.43 0.72
CA PRO A 42 -4.91 -11.69 -0.66
C PRO A 42 -5.72 -10.54 -1.30
N GLY A 43 -6.42 -9.77 -0.50
CA GLY A 43 -7.23 -8.64 -0.97
C GLY A 43 -6.60 -7.27 -0.76
N HIS A 44 -5.31 -7.19 -0.44
CA HIS A 44 -4.65 -5.91 -0.22
C HIS A 44 -4.63 -5.07 -1.49
N GLN A 45 -4.86 -3.78 -1.34
CA GLN A 45 -4.86 -2.79 -2.42
C GLN A 45 -4.08 -1.55 -1.99
N SER A 46 -3.43 -0.91 -2.94
CA SER A 46 -2.77 0.38 -2.78
C SER A 46 -3.48 1.44 -3.61
N VAL A 47 -3.21 2.70 -3.31
CA VAL A 47 -3.81 3.85 -4.02
C VAL A 47 -2.72 4.65 -4.71
N ALA A 48 -2.85 4.84 -6.01
CA ALA A 48 -2.02 5.76 -6.78
C ALA A 48 -2.74 7.08 -6.98
N VAL A 49 -2.06 8.18 -6.69
CA VAL A 49 -2.57 9.55 -6.85
C VAL A 49 -1.69 10.29 -7.84
N ALA A 50 -2.24 10.66 -8.98
CA ALA A 50 -1.56 11.51 -9.95
C ALA A 50 -1.50 12.94 -9.44
N THR A 51 -0.31 13.51 -9.40
CA THR A 51 -0.07 14.90 -8.99
C THR A 51 0.83 15.60 -10.02
N GLU A 52 0.93 16.91 -9.94
CA GLU A 52 1.90 17.68 -10.77
C GLU A 52 3.35 17.22 -10.54
N GLY A 53 3.66 16.72 -9.35
CA GLY A 53 4.96 16.20 -8.97
C GLY A 53 5.23 14.76 -9.40
N GLY A 54 4.26 14.08 -9.98
CA GLY A 54 4.29 12.67 -10.36
C GLY A 54 3.32 11.82 -9.54
N VAL A 55 3.40 10.52 -9.70
CA VAL A 55 2.51 9.59 -9.00
C VAL A 55 2.96 9.41 -7.56
N HIS A 56 2.03 9.62 -6.61
CA HIS A 56 2.19 9.27 -5.21
C HIS A 56 1.45 7.97 -4.94
N VAL A 57 2.11 7.00 -4.32
CA VAL A 57 1.50 5.72 -3.97
C VAL A 57 1.32 5.62 -2.46
N ILE A 58 0.08 5.51 -2.01
CA ILE A 58 -0.27 5.15 -0.64
C ILE A 58 -0.27 3.64 -0.58
N ALA A 59 0.79 3.08 -0.02
CA ALA A 59 1.10 1.66 -0.15
C ALA A 59 0.41 0.77 0.91
N GLY A 60 -0.14 1.36 1.97
CA GLY A 60 -0.73 0.58 3.07
C GLY A 60 0.28 -0.43 3.64
N ASP A 61 -0.19 -1.62 3.93
CA ASP A 61 0.62 -2.68 4.53
C ASP A 61 1.50 -3.44 3.53
N ALA A 62 1.44 -3.11 2.23
CA ALA A 62 2.39 -3.64 1.27
C ALA A 62 3.80 -3.05 1.46
N VAL A 63 3.90 -1.79 1.94
CA VAL A 63 5.13 -1.14 2.38
C VAL A 63 4.92 -0.65 3.80
N PHE A 64 5.55 -1.30 4.76
CA PHE A 64 5.29 -1.02 6.17
C PHE A 64 5.98 0.27 6.63
N SER A 65 7.24 0.44 6.23
CA SER A 65 8.05 1.60 6.57
C SER A 65 9.01 1.96 5.44
N TYR A 66 9.61 3.13 5.50
CA TYR A 66 10.67 3.53 4.56
C TYR A 66 11.89 2.62 4.59
N ALA A 67 12.12 1.89 5.69
CA ALA A 67 13.17 0.89 5.74
C ALA A 67 12.97 -0.25 4.73
N ASN A 68 11.73 -0.54 4.36
CA ASN A 68 11.44 -1.53 3.32
C ASN A 68 11.92 -1.10 1.93
N LEU A 69 12.03 0.21 1.68
CA LEU A 69 12.45 0.79 0.40
C LEU A 69 13.97 0.98 0.31
N VAL A 70 14.70 0.68 1.40
CA VAL A 70 16.16 0.74 1.40
C VAL A 70 16.72 -0.56 0.83
N PRO A 71 17.62 -0.51 -0.19
CA PRO A 71 18.25 -1.70 -0.70
C PRO A 71 18.99 -2.46 0.40
N ALA A 72 18.71 -3.75 0.54
CA ALA A 72 19.42 -4.63 1.46
C ALA A 72 20.76 -5.12 0.88
N SER A 73 20.87 -5.14 -0.46
CA SER A 73 22.10 -5.45 -1.20
C SER A 73 21.95 -4.97 -2.65
N GLU A 74 23.01 -5.11 -3.44
CA GLU A 74 23.00 -4.79 -4.90
C GLU A 74 21.90 -5.58 -5.65
N HIS A 75 21.55 -6.77 -5.18
CA HIS A 75 20.56 -7.64 -5.82
C HIS A 75 19.19 -7.60 -5.16
N LEU A 76 19.04 -6.88 -4.05
CA LEU A 76 17.81 -6.75 -3.29
C LEU A 76 17.46 -5.26 -3.13
N PRO A 77 16.76 -4.67 -4.13
CA PRO A 77 16.49 -3.23 -4.17
C PRO A 77 15.52 -2.75 -3.09
N PHE A 78 14.82 -3.66 -2.44
CA PHE A 78 13.92 -3.40 -1.32
C PHE A 78 13.80 -4.66 -0.44
N THR A 79 13.16 -4.51 0.70
CA THR A 79 12.91 -5.61 1.64
C THR A 79 11.42 -5.77 1.86
N VAL A 80 10.89 -6.96 1.61
CA VAL A 80 9.48 -7.29 1.89
C VAL A 80 9.23 -7.21 3.40
N MET A 81 8.08 -6.70 3.78
CA MET A 81 7.68 -6.62 5.19
C MET A 81 7.53 -8.02 5.81
N GLY A 82 7.77 -8.12 7.13
CA GLY A 82 7.79 -9.41 7.85
C GLY A 82 6.42 -10.03 8.15
N ARG A 83 5.31 -9.42 7.71
CA ARG A 83 3.93 -9.93 7.91
C ARG A 83 3.25 -10.07 6.55
N PHE A 84 3.26 -11.27 6.02
CA PHE A 84 2.67 -11.58 4.72
C PHE A 84 1.92 -12.91 4.77
N SER A 85 0.93 -13.05 3.90
CA SER A 85 0.28 -14.32 3.59
C SER A 85 1.01 -15.06 2.45
N ASP A 86 1.62 -14.31 1.53
CA ASP A 86 2.42 -14.81 0.42
C ASP A 86 3.60 -13.87 0.14
N ILE A 87 4.82 -14.40 0.25
CA ILE A 87 6.04 -13.61 0.07
C ILE A 87 6.31 -13.27 -1.40
N VAL A 88 5.93 -14.16 -2.32
CA VAL A 88 6.16 -13.96 -3.76
C VAL A 88 5.22 -12.87 -4.27
N GLU A 89 3.95 -12.93 -3.90
CA GLU A 89 3.01 -11.87 -4.21
C GLU A 89 3.43 -10.54 -3.56
N SER A 90 3.92 -10.57 -2.32
CA SER A 90 4.44 -9.36 -1.66
C SER A 90 5.60 -8.75 -2.43
N TRP A 91 6.50 -9.57 -2.96
CA TRP A 91 7.62 -9.12 -3.78
C TRP A 91 7.14 -8.42 -5.06
N HIS A 92 6.24 -9.06 -5.81
CA HIS A 92 5.68 -8.48 -7.04
C HIS A 92 4.88 -7.20 -6.76
N SER A 93 4.18 -7.14 -5.65
CA SER A 93 3.48 -5.92 -5.21
C SER A 93 4.44 -4.79 -4.90
N MET A 94 5.58 -5.08 -4.25
CA MET A 94 6.64 -4.10 -4.02
C MET A 94 7.26 -3.59 -5.33
N GLU A 95 7.55 -4.48 -6.28
CA GLU A 95 8.05 -4.10 -7.62
C GLU A 95 7.08 -3.13 -8.30
N GLU A 96 5.78 -3.45 -8.27
CA GLU A 96 4.76 -2.62 -8.90
C GLU A 96 4.62 -1.25 -8.21
N ILE A 97 4.66 -1.20 -6.88
CA ILE A 97 4.63 0.04 -6.11
C ILE A 97 5.82 0.92 -6.45
N VAL A 98 7.03 0.35 -6.45
CA VAL A 98 8.27 1.09 -6.76
C VAL A 98 8.29 1.57 -8.21
N ARG A 99 7.78 0.76 -9.14
CA ARG A 99 7.67 1.14 -10.55
C ARG A 99 6.72 2.31 -10.78
N ARG A 100 5.59 2.36 -10.05
CA ARG A 100 4.56 3.41 -10.22
C ARG A 100 4.89 4.68 -9.48
N GLY A 101 5.34 4.54 -8.24
CA GLY A 101 5.45 5.64 -7.31
C GLY A 101 6.73 6.46 -7.51
N LYS A 102 6.58 7.75 -7.80
CA LYS A 102 7.68 8.72 -7.61
C LYS A 102 7.86 9.05 -6.12
N VAL A 103 6.78 9.02 -5.37
CA VAL A 103 6.73 9.11 -3.91
C VAL A 103 5.91 7.94 -3.40
N ILE A 104 6.43 7.25 -2.39
CA ILE A 104 5.76 6.11 -1.76
C ILE A 104 5.49 6.46 -0.30
N LEU A 105 4.24 6.29 0.13
CA LEU A 105 3.78 6.55 1.48
C LEU A 105 3.53 5.21 2.18
N PRO A 106 4.43 4.77 3.09
CA PRO A 106 4.26 3.55 3.87
C PRO A 106 3.08 3.64 4.84
N GLY A 107 2.51 2.47 5.19
CA GLY A 107 1.35 2.40 6.08
C GLY A 107 1.64 2.69 7.56
N HIS A 108 2.87 2.43 8.04
CA HIS A 108 3.21 2.45 9.47
C HIS A 108 4.46 3.25 9.81
N ASP A 109 4.88 4.17 8.97
CA ASP A 109 6.05 5.03 9.24
C ASP A 109 5.62 6.42 9.65
N MET A 110 5.97 6.81 10.88
CA MET A 110 5.62 8.13 11.41
C MET A 110 6.23 9.28 10.62
N ARG A 111 7.30 9.04 9.88
CA ARG A 111 7.92 10.04 9.00
C ARG A 111 6.98 10.50 7.88
N THR A 112 5.93 9.76 7.57
CA THR A 112 4.85 10.23 6.68
C THR A 112 4.13 11.45 7.25
N MET A 113 4.20 11.69 8.56
CA MET A 113 3.58 12.81 9.26
C MET A 113 4.47 14.07 9.28
N ASP A 114 5.74 13.94 8.93
CA ASP A 114 6.69 15.07 8.92
C ASP A 114 6.31 16.12 7.86
N HIS A 115 5.52 15.70 6.87
CA HIS A 115 5.01 16.53 5.80
C HIS A 115 3.48 16.48 5.77
N PRO A 116 2.79 17.47 6.34
CA PRO A 116 1.31 17.52 6.34
C PRO A 116 0.72 17.68 4.94
N VAL A 117 1.51 18.19 4.01
CA VAL A 117 1.21 18.25 2.57
C VAL A 117 2.43 17.73 1.84
N TYR A 118 2.27 16.70 1.03
CA TYR A 118 3.37 16.18 0.22
C TYR A 118 3.58 17.08 -0.99
N PRO A 119 4.65 17.89 -0.99
CA PRO A 119 4.95 18.75 -2.11
C PRO A 119 5.44 17.94 -3.31
N THR A 120 5.29 18.54 -4.46
CA THR A 120 5.88 18.02 -5.69
C THR A 120 7.37 17.76 -5.51
N GLY A 121 7.82 16.53 -5.71
CA GLY A 121 9.23 16.20 -5.78
C GLY A 121 9.96 15.95 -4.46
N THR A 122 9.27 15.59 -3.39
CA THR A 122 9.92 15.07 -2.17
C THR A 122 10.67 13.78 -2.53
N LYS A 123 11.99 13.87 -2.63
CA LYS A 123 12.85 12.68 -2.68
C LYS A 123 12.93 12.11 -1.28
N ILE A 124 12.62 10.84 -1.15
CA ILE A 124 12.89 10.04 0.04
C ILE A 124 14.38 9.73 0.09
#